data_cbcbec683ccac616b1eeb4c660118c30
#
_entry.id   cbcbec683ccac616b1eeb4c660118c30
#
_cell.length_a   1.000
_cell.length_b   1.000
_cell.length_c   1.000
_cell.angle_alpha   90.00
_cell.angle_beta   90.00
_cell.angle_gamma   90.00
#
_symmetry.space_group_name_H-M   'P 1'
#
loop_
_entity.id
_entity.type
_entity.pdbx_description
1 polymer ?
#
loop_
_entity_poly.entity_id
_entity_poly.type
_entity_poly.pdbx_seq_one_letter_code
_entity_poly.pdbx_strand_id
1 'polypeptide(L)'
;MESRSSAGKKRKGAATTSRTVPIQFDTDKFVGAKQAARYIALEKRKILPEKRFLINPQGTYRSFAGLIDTKKWDRLINPLEHYDIATVREFYANALPDDDEPFTWVSRVAGRPVPFDRDTINQILGEPLQLGADQRDQYHIDLRLHKDVPAITAALLLPGKSVEPNPSGVPVRYHREDMTPKAQLILLLVLTNIQPKSHTSTVPIPVAHLVHSILANVEIDVARIIANELKTVIESGLKSGARVNCPLAFPCLIMSLCIKARVRLPSRGQVRIPAPIDDRYVEKYCRAKATGSSAASGSTRVSDGPSASTPRVDPYLRAACEFNFEWMAASQRAMIDMHDSMQRLQLQGSGAHALMTREQFLTNANWPVDVPVYSEGVGADADDDEATGSEAGSEEDT
;
A
#
# COMPACT_ATOMS: atom_id res chain seq x y z
N MET A 1 79.92 -11.51 27.25
CA MET A 1 79.25 -11.03 26.06
C MET A 1 77.76 -11.18 26.30
N GLU A 2 77.13 -10.09 26.77
CA GLU A 2 75.73 -10.05 27.16
C GLU A 2 74.86 -9.57 25.99
N SER A 3 73.88 -10.34 25.59
CA SER A 3 72.93 -9.99 24.61
C SER A 3 71.66 -9.40 25.29
N ARG A 4 71.41 -8.14 25.09
CA ARG A 4 70.25 -7.42 25.60
C ARG A 4 69.01 -7.77 24.78
N SER A 5 68.00 -8.33 25.47
CA SER A 5 66.64 -8.55 24.99
C SER A 5 65.85 -7.24 25.05
N SER A 6 65.32 -6.82 23.92
CA SER A 6 64.44 -5.65 23.75
C SER A 6 62.98 -6.05 23.96
N ALA A 7 62.39 -5.59 25.06
CA ALA A 7 60.97 -5.81 25.37
C ALA A 7 60.08 -4.79 24.63
N GLY A 8 59.30 -5.28 23.68
CA GLY A 8 58.28 -4.50 22.95
C GLY A 8 57.08 -4.14 23.83
N LYS A 9 56.86 -2.87 24.07
CA LYS A 9 55.72 -2.30 24.81
C LYS A 9 54.45 -2.37 23.99
N LYS A 10 53.53 -3.30 24.29
CA LYS A 10 52.16 -3.32 23.72
C LYS A 10 51.37 -2.09 24.23
N ARG A 11 51.05 -1.18 23.32
CA ARG A 11 50.08 -0.11 23.57
C ARG A 11 48.68 -0.73 23.66
N LYS A 12 48.03 -0.65 24.83
CA LYS A 12 46.59 -0.87 25.01
C LYS A 12 45.86 0.24 24.31
N GLY A 13 45.13 -0.08 23.23
CA GLY A 13 44.18 0.80 22.62
C GLY A 13 43.04 1.05 23.61
N ALA A 14 42.84 2.30 23.98
CA ALA A 14 41.66 2.72 24.74
C ALA A 14 40.41 2.53 23.85
N ALA A 15 39.51 1.66 24.28
CA ALA A 15 38.19 1.57 23.71
C ALA A 15 37.46 2.87 23.96
N THR A 16 37.32 3.68 22.91
CA THR A 16 36.45 4.88 22.91
C THR A 16 35.01 4.40 22.98
N THR A 17 34.47 4.31 24.18
CA THR A 17 33.04 4.17 24.40
C THR A 17 32.38 5.44 23.84
N SER A 18 31.82 5.38 22.65
CA SER A 18 30.96 6.41 22.09
C SER A 18 29.77 6.56 23.04
N ARG A 19 29.81 7.60 23.86
CA ARG A 19 28.66 8.03 24.66
C ARG A 19 27.60 8.47 23.65
N THR A 20 26.65 7.61 23.34
CA THR A 20 25.42 7.97 22.63
C THR A 20 24.69 8.97 23.52
N VAL A 21 24.73 10.26 23.16
CA VAL A 21 23.95 11.29 23.84
C VAL A 21 22.48 10.88 23.69
N PRO A 22 21.71 10.74 24.78
CA PRO A 22 20.31 10.39 24.70
C PRO A 22 19.60 11.45 23.84
N ILE A 23 18.93 11.03 22.77
CA ILE A 23 18.11 11.93 21.98
C ILE A 23 17.01 12.44 22.90
N GLN A 24 17.04 13.74 23.23
CA GLN A 24 16.02 14.37 24.05
C GLN A 24 14.74 14.44 23.22
N PHE A 25 13.68 13.82 23.68
CA PHE A 25 12.37 13.81 23.07
C PHE A 25 11.29 14.16 24.11
N ASP A 26 10.13 14.60 23.63
CA ASP A 26 8.98 14.92 24.47
C ASP A 26 8.37 13.63 25.02
N THR A 27 8.57 13.35 26.31
CA THR A 27 8.08 12.16 27.01
C THR A 27 6.57 12.16 27.25
N ASP A 28 5.93 13.31 27.17
CA ASP A 28 4.47 13.41 27.29
C ASP A 28 3.79 12.98 25.98
N LYS A 29 4.51 13.18 24.87
CA LYS A 29 4.01 12.86 23.53
C LYS A 29 4.46 11.48 23.04
N PHE A 30 5.70 11.09 23.28
CA PHE A 30 6.28 9.87 22.71
C PHE A 30 6.62 8.83 23.77
N VAL A 31 6.40 7.56 23.44
CA VAL A 31 6.74 6.44 24.30
C VAL A 31 8.27 6.31 24.43
N GLY A 32 9.01 6.59 23.36
CA GLY A 32 10.46 6.47 23.33
C GLY A 32 11.11 7.28 22.20
N ALA A 33 12.43 7.27 22.18
CA ALA A 33 13.23 7.99 21.15
C ALA A 33 12.98 7.42 19.74
N LYS A 34 12.73 6.11 19.60
CA LYS A 34 12.38 5.44 18.36
C LYS A 34 11.06 5.98 17.79
N GLN A 35 10.05 6.14 18.64
CA GLN A 35 8.74 6.65 18.26
C GLN A 35 8.82 8.15 17.90
N ALA A 36 9.64 8.94 18.61
CA ALA A 36 9.89 10.32 18.25
C ALA A 36 10.57 10.46 16.87
N ALA A 37 11.58 9.66 16.59
CA ALA A 37 12.22 9.61 15.26
C ALA A 37 11.24 9.13 14.17
N ARG A 38 10.38 8.16 14.50
CA ARG A 38 9.33 7.69 13.60
C ARG A 38 8.34 8.80 13.25
N TYR A 39 7.91 9.60 14.22
CA TYR A 39 7.01 10.73 13.98
C TYR A 39 7.55 11.67 12.90
N ILE A 40 8.83 12.05 12.98
CA ILE A 40 9.51 12.90 11.99
C ILE A 40 9.51 12.22 10.60
N ALA A 41 9.81 10.92 10.54
CA ALA A 41 9.80 10.17 9.29
C ALA A 41 8.38 10.11 8.65
N LEU A 42 7.33 10.11 9.48
CA LEU A 42 5.94 10.10 9.02
C LEU A 42 5.48 11.46 8.47
N GLU A 43 6.18 12.58 8.73
CA GLU A 43 5.80 13.89 8.21
C GLU A 43 5.75 13.95 6.68
N LYS A 44 6.60 13.18 6.02
CA LYS A 44 6.67 13.08 4.55
C LYS A 44 5.60 12.17 3.94
N ARG A 45 4.86 11.43 4.75
CA ARG A 45 3.86 10.48 4.26
C ARG A 45 2.52 11.18 4.01
N LYS A 46 1.93 10.86 2.86
CA LYS A 46 0.57 11.31 2.52
C LYS A 46 -0.44 10.66 3.48
N ILE A 47 -1.43 11.42 3.90
CA ILE A 47 -2.60 10.89 4.62
C ILE A 47 -3.70 10.59 3.59
N LEU A 48 -4.33 9.41 3.71
CA LEU A 48 -5.48 8.99 2.94
C LEU A 48 -6.71 9.00 3.83
N PRO A 49 -7.52 10.05 3.78
CA PRO A 49 -8.76 10.10 4.54
C PRO A 49 -9.82 9.17 3.95
N GLU A 50 -10.65 8.65 4.82
CA GLU A 50 -11.89 7.96 4.50
C GLU A 50 -12.83 8.90 3.74
N LYS A 51 -13.86 8.33 3.10
CA LYS A 51 -14.89 9.08 2.41
C LYS A 51 -16.26 8.79 3.01
N ARG A 52 -17.12 9.81 3.00
CA ARG A 52 -18.54 9.65 3.28
C ARG A 52 -19.27 9.21 2.01
N PHE A 53 -20.27 8.34 2.17
CA PHE A 53 -21.13 7.89 1.08
C PHE A 53 -22.56 8.37 1.38
N LEU A 54 -23.08 9.23 0.51
CA LEU A 54 -24.41 9.82 0.60
C LEU A 54 -25.26 9.36 -0.59
N ILE A 55 -25.48 8.04 -0.66
CA ILE A 55 -26.27 7.43 -1.75
C ILE A 55 -27.75 7.46 -1.40
N ASN A 56 -28.56 7.93 -2.34
CA ASN A 56 -30.01 7.99 -2.17
C ASN A 56 -30.60 6.56 -2.06
N PRO A 57 -31.24 6.19 -0.95
CA PRO A 57 -31.79 4.86 -0.75
C PRO A 57 -32.98 4.55 -1.68
N GLN A 58 -33.54 5.55 -2.35
CA GLN A 58 -34.60 5.41 -3.36
C GLN A 58 -34.10 5.63 -4.78
N GLY A 59 -32.79 5.92 -4.94
CA GLY A 59 -32.17 6.24 -6.23
C GLY A 59 -31.76 5.02 -7.06
N THR A 60 -31.00 5.30 -8.12
CA THR A 60 -30.46 4.28 -9.03
C THR A 60 -29.58 3.26 -8.30
N TYR A 61 -28.86 3.70 -7.27
CA TYR A 61 -27.91 2.88 -6.51
C TYR A 61 -28.51 2.37 -5.19
N ARG A 62 -29.85 2.28 -5.07
CA ARG A 62 -30.54 1.77 -3.87
C ARG A 62 -30.06 0.40 -3.38
N SER A 63 -29.56 -0.43 -4.30
CA SER A 63 -28.99 -1.73 -3.93
C SER A 63 -27.71 -1.63 -3.10
N PHE A 64 -26.94 -0.54 -3.25
CA PHE A 64 -25.81 -0.24 -2.38
C PHE A 64 -26.31 0.16 -0.97
N ALA A 65 -27.28 1.06 -0.89
CA ALA A 65 -27.87 1.46 0.40
C ALA A 65 -28.45 0.26 1.16
N GLY A 66 -29.22 -0.61 0.48
CA GLY A 66 -29.72 -1.84 1.07
C GLY A 66 -28.62 -2.83 1.55
N LEU A 67 -27.51 -2.90 0.83
CA LEU A 67 -26.35 -3.69 1.23
C LEU A 67 -25.72 -3.14 2.51
N ILE A 68 -25.55 -1.82 2.61
CA ILE A 68 -25.00 -1.14 3.78
C ILE A 68 -25.88 -1.39 5.01
N ASP A 69 -27.20 -1.24 4.84
CA ASP A 69 -28.19 -1.50 5.90
C ASP A 69 -28.14 -2.97 6.38
N THR A 70 -28.15 -3.93 5.44
CA THR A 70 -28.05 -5.36 5.75
C THR A 70 -26.78 -5.70 6.54
N LYS A 71 -25.65 -5.08 6.18
CA LYS A 71 -24.36 -5.28 6.85
C LYS A 71 -24.15 -4.42 8.08
N LYS A 72 -25.08 -3.51 8.40
CA LYS A 72 -24.98 -2.54 9.50
C LYS A 72 -23.71 -1.68 9.41
N TRP A 73 -23.37 -1.22 8.20
CA TRP A 73 -22.14 -0.47 7.92
C TRP A 73 -22.34 1.05 7.87
N ASP A 74 -23.39 1.56 8.53
CA ASP A 74 -23.71 3.00 8.55
C ASP A 74 -22.54 3.85 9.06
N ARG A 75 -21.87 3.41 10.12
CA ARG A 75 -20.71 4.12 10.66
C ARG A 75 -19.48 4.01 9.77
N LEU A 76 -19.32 2.91 9.04
CA LEU A 76 -18.24 2.72 8.09
C LEU A 76 -18.33 3.70 6.91
N ILE A 77 -19.55 3.97 6.42
CA ILE A 77 -19.78 4.90 5.30
C ILE A 77 -19.94 6.36 5.73
N ASN A 78 -20.01 6.61 7.03
CA ASN A 78 -20.21 7.96 7.59
C ASN A 78 -19.15 8.27 8.67
N PRO A 79 -17.85 8.33 8.30
CA PRO A 79 -16.76 8.68 9.19
C PRO A 79 -16.90 10.14 9.68
N LEU A 80 -16.10 10.52 10.69
CA LEU A 80 -15.97 11.91 11.14
C LEU A 80 -15.56 12.83 9.98
N GLU A 81 -16.04 14.07 10.00
CA GLU A 81 -15.75 15.03 8.93
C GLU A 81 -14.36 15.66 9.01
N HIS A 82 -13.74 15.60 10.20
CA HIS A 82 -12.49 16.29 10.45
C HIS A 82 -11.49 15.38 11.17
N TYR A 83 -10.23 15.56 10.87
CA TYR A 83 -9.11 14.90 11.55
C TYR A 83 -7.97 15.86 11.77
N ASP A 84 -7.13 15.57 12.76
CA ASP A 84 -5.90 16.30 13.06
C ASP A 84 -4.68 15.52 12.59
N ILE A 85 -3.84 16.17 11.77
CA ILE A 85 -2.66 15.55 11.15
C ILE A 85 -1.63 15.15 12.21
N ALA A 86 -1.41 15.98 13.22
CA ALA A 86 -0.42 15.73 14.25
C ALA A 86 -0.84 14.52 15.12
N THR A 87 -2.11 14.46 15.49
CA THR A 87 -2.71 13.33 16.22
C THR A 87 -2.58 12.01 15.44
N VAL A 88 -2.88 12.01 14.13
CA VAL A 88 -2.74 10.83 13.28
C VAL A 88 -1.29 10.34 13.22
N ARG A 89 -0.33 11.26 13.04
CA ARG A 89 1.10 10.93 13.03
C ARG A 89 1.59 10.40 14.37
N GLU A 90 1.15 11.02 15.47
CA GLU A 90 1.46 10.60 16.83
C GLU A 90 0.94 9.18 17.10
N PHE A 91 -0.31 8.90 16.70
CA PHE A 91 -0.88 7.57 16.79
C PHE A 91 -0.01 6.54 16.06
N TYR A 92 0.34 6.77 14.79
CA TYR A 92 1.15 5.83 14.02
C TYR A 92 2.58 5.70 14.55
N ALA A 93 3.16 6.75 15.10
CA ALA A 93 4.49 6.71 15.67
C ALA A 93 4.53 5.86 16.95
N ASN A 94 3.59 6.11 17.86
CA ASN A 94 3.54 5.43 19.15
C ASN A 94 2.93 4.01 19.11
N ALA A 95 2.24 3.64 18.02
CA ALA A 95 1.77 2.28 17.82
C ALA A 95 2.88 1.29 17.42
N LEU A 96 4.09 1.81 17.12
CA LEU A 96 5.22 0.98 16.78
C LEU A 96 5.81 0.37 18.06
N PRO A 97 5.86 -0.97 18.21
CA PRO A 97 6.50 -1.60 19.36
C PRO A 97 8.03 -1.39 19.33
N ASP A 98 8.67 -1.54 20.47
CA ASP A 98 10.13 -1.66 20.53
C ASP A 98 10.60 -2.96 19.88
N ASP A 99 11.91 -3.06 19.56
CA ASP A 99 12.43 -4.09 18.64
C ASP A 99 12.18 -5.53 19.10
N ASP A 100 12.14 -5.77 20.41
CA ASP A 100 11.95 -7.08 21.02
C ASP A 100 10.53 -7.29 21.61
N GLU A 101 9.64 -6.30 21.44
CA GLU A 101 8.30 -6.38 22.02
C GLU A 101 7.27 -6.90 21.01
N PRO A 102 6.28 -7.70 21.46
CA PRO A 102 5.19 -8.13 20.63
C PRO A 102 4.28 -6.93 20.26
N PHE A 103 3.61 -7.04 19.14
CA PHE A 103 2.64 -6.04 18.70
C PHE A 103 1.40 -6.02 19.62
N THR A 104 1.16 -4.90 20.31
CA THR A 104 0.19 -4.79 21.42
C THR A 104 -1.22 -4.36 21.00
N TRP A 105 -1.43 -3.86 19.77
CA TRP A 105 -2.68 -3.25 19.31
C TRP A 105 -3.10 -2.02 20.14
N VAL A 106 -2.16 -1.38 20.78
CA VAL A 106 -2.37 -0.16 21.57
C VAL A 106 -1.38 0.89 21.10
N SER A 107 -1.87 2.08 20.81
CA SER A 107 -1.04 3.27 20.62
C SER A 107 -1.13 4.19 21.85
N ARG A 108 -0.34 5.24 21.88
CA ARG A 108 -0.40 6.30 22.87
C ARG A 108 -0.56 7.65 22.17
N VAL A 109 -1.58 8.41 22.58
CA VAL A 109 -1.83 9.76 22.05
C VAL A 109 -2.10 10.72 23.21
N ALA A 110 -1.38 11.84 23.26
CA ALA A 110 -1.44 12.81 24.35
C ALA A 110 -1.37 12.12 25.73
N GLY A 111 -0.42 11.20 25.88
CA GLY A 111 -0.21 10.45 27.11
C GLY A 111 -1.23 9.34 27.42
N ARG A 112 -2.29 9.17 26.62
CA ARG A 112 -3.34 8.17 26.87
C ARG A 112 -3.20 6.94 25.98
N PRO A 113 -3.43 5.72 26.52
CA PRO A 113 -3.49 4.51 25.70
C PRO A 113 -4.73 4.53 24.80
N VAL A 114 -4.54 4.21 23.53
CA VAL A 114 -5.57 4.14 22.50
C VAL A 114 -5.56 2.74 21.88
N PRO A 115 -6.41 1.82 22.37
CA PRO A 115 -6.56 0.50 21.76
C PRO A 115 -7.14 0.60 20.35
N PHE A 116 -6.65 -0.25 19.44
CA PHE A 116 -7.12 -0.34 18.05
C PHE A 116 -7.18 -1.79 17.56
N ASP A 117 -7.38 -2.72 18.48
CA ASP A 117 -7.66 -4.12 18.17
C ASP A 117 -9.00 -4.27 17.43
N ARG A 118 -9.23 -5.47 16.90
CA ARG A 118 -10.45 -5.83 16.16
C ARG A 118 -11.73 -5.46 16.91
N ASP A 119 -11.80 -5.75 18.22
CA ASP A 119 -13.02 -5.57 18.98
C ASP A 119 -13.29 -4.10 19.27
N THR A 120 -12.26 -3.34 19.56
CA THR A 120 -12.34 -1.87 19.72
C THR A 120 -12.82 -1.19 18.44
N ILE A 121 -12.29 -1.60 17.29
CA ILE A 121 -12.72 -1.08 15.98
C ILE A 121 -14.16 -1.49 15.69
N ASN A 122 -14.53 -2.75 15.94
CA ASN A 122 -15.89 -3.23 15.77
C ASN A 122 -16.91 -2.40 16.58
N GLN A 123 -16.58 -2.06 17.82
CA GLN A 123 -17.40 -1.17 18.66
C GLN A 123 -17.54 0.24 18.07
N ILE A 124 -16.45 0.82 17.52
CA ILE A 124 -16.51 2.11 16.83
C ILE A 124 -17.45 2.04 15.62
N LEU A 125 -17.40 0.94 14.88
CA LEU A 125 -18.25 0.73 13.71
C LEU A 125 -19.73 0.39 14.07
N GLY A 126 -20.08 0.26 15.35
CA GLY A 126 -21.44 -0.04 15.81
C GLY A 126 -21.73 -1.53 15.90
N GLU A 127 -20.69 -2.34 16.07
CA GLU A 127 -20.78 -3.80 16.26
C GLU A 127 -21.50 -4.53 15.10
N PRO A 128 -21.10 -4.25 13.84
CA PRO A 128 -21.76 -4.85 12.69
C PRO A 128 -21.68 -6.37 12.67
N LEU A 129 -20.65 -6.95 13.31
CA LEU A 129 -20.46 -8.38 13.38
C LEU A 129 -19.99 -8.80 14.79
N GLN A 130 -20.73 -9.71 15.41
CA GLN A 130 -20.37 -10.31 16.69
C GLN A 130 -19.83 -11.71 16.45
N LEU A 131 -18.56 -11.94 16.79
CA LEU A 131 -17.87 -13.22 16.68
C LEU A 131 -17.30 -13.60 18.04
N GLY A 132 -17.33 -14.89 18.38
CA GLY A 132 -16.58 -15.44 19.51
C GLY A 132 -15.07 -15.32 19.32
N ALA A 133 -14.30 -15.46 20.39
CA ALA A 133 -12.85 -15.23 20.41
C ALA A 133 -12.09 -16.01 19.32
N ASP A 134 -12.48 -17.25 19.02
CA ASP A 134 -11.83 -18.12 18.04
C ASP A 134 -12.60 -18.23 16.72
N GLN A 135 -13.72 -17.52 16.59
CA GLN A 135 -14.53 -17.58 15.38
C GLN A 135 -13.93 -16.70 14.28
N ARG A 136 -14.13 -17.16 13.05
CA ARG A 136 -13.82 -16.43 11.83
C ARG A 136 -15.08 -16.28 11.00
N ASP A 137 -15.20 -15.12 10.38
CA ASP A 137 -16.22 -14.86 9.39
C ASP A 137 -15.97 -15.65 8.10
N GLN A 138 -17.02 -15.84 7.32
CA GLN A 138 -16.97 -16.64 6.09
C GLN A 138 -15.94 -16.11 5.09
N TYR A 139 -15.80 -14.78 4.95
CA TYR A 139 -14.80 -14.19 4.06
C TYR A 139 -13.35 -14.61 4.42
N HIS A 140 -12.99 -14.61 5.72
CA HIS A 140 -11.64 -15.03 6.14
C HIS A 140 -11.43 -16.54 6.05
N ILE A 141 -12.49 -17.34 6.07
CA ILE A 141 -12.44 -18.77 5.76
C ILE A 141 -12.16 -18.94 4.27
N ASP A 142 -12.95 -18.30 3.41
CA ASP A 142 -12.86 -18.41 1.94
C ASP A 142 -11.54 -17.83 1.41
N LEU A 143 -10.96 -16.84 2.10
CA LEU A 143 -9.69 -16.25 1.72
C LEU A 143 -8.53 -17.26 1.71
N ARG A 144 -8.63 -18.32 2.50
CA ARG A 144 -7.66 -19.43 2.57
C ARG A 144 -7.88 -20.48 1.49
N LEU A 145 -9.07 -20.52 0.93
CA LEU A 145 -9.43 -21.43 -0.14
C LEU A 145 -9.02 -20.85 -1.50
N HIS A 146 -9.12 -21.69 -2.52
CA HIS A 146 -8.89 -21.23 -3.88
C HIS A 146 -9.95 -20.20 -4.30
N LYS A 147 -9.51 -19.04 -4.82
CA LYS A 147 -10.41 -17.98 -5.28
C LYS A 147 -11.01 -18.38 -6.63
N ASP A 148 -12.32 -18.40 -6.72
CA ASP A 148 -13.06 -18.64 -7.96
C ASP A 148 -12.98 -17.39 -8.86
N VAL A 149 -11.89 -17.28 -9.62
CA VAL A 149 -11.66 -16.14 -10.53
C VAL A 149 -12.75 -16.03 -11.61
N PRO A 150 -13.26 -17.12 -12.23
CA PRO A 150 -14.40 -17.06 -13.12
C PRO A 150 -15.64 -16.43 -12.50
N ALA A 151 -16.05 -16.85 -11.30
CA ALA A 151 -17.20 -16.28 -10.60
C ALA A 151 -16.99 -14.81 -10.24
N ILE A 152 -15.79 -14.45 -9.75
CA ILE A 152 -15.42 -13.05 -9.48
C ILE A 152 -15.53 -12.22 -10.77
N THR A 153 -15.00 -12.72 -11.88
CA THR A 153 -15.04 -12.04 -13.19
C THR A 153 -16.47 -11.79 -13.65
N ALA A 154 -17.32 -12.83 -13.61
CA ALA A 154 -18.71 -12.73 -14.02
C ALA A 154 -19.52 -11.74 -13.16
N ALA A 155 -19.23 -11.65 -11.86
CA ALA A 155 -19.91 -10.75 -10.95
C ALA A 155 -19.45 -9.28 -11.06
N LEU A 156 -18.18 -9.06 -11.34
CA LEU A 156 -17.60 -7.70 -11.29
C LEU A 156 -17.56 -7.00 -12.64
N LEU A 157 -17.30 -7.73 -13.74
CA LEU A 157 -17.01 -7.11 -15.02
C LEU A 157 -18.24 -6.94 -15.92
N LEU A 158 -18.12 -6.01 -16.85
CA LEU A 158 -19.04 -5.84 -17.95
C LEU A 158 -18.94 -7.03 -18.94
N PRO A 159 -20.01 -7.34 -19.67
CA PRO A 159 -19.99 -8.40 -20.68
C PRO A 159 -18.83 -8.25 -21.67
N GLY A 160 -18.12 -9.34 -21.95
CA GLY A 160 -16.98 -9.36 -22.86
C GLY A 160 -15.67 -8.83 -22.32
N LYS A 161 -15.63 -8.44 -21.05
CA LYS A 161 -14.40 -8.03 -20.34
C LYS A 161 -13.81 -9.21 -19.57
N SER A 162 -12.49 -9.18 -19.37
CA SER A 162 -11.75 -10.25 -18.73
C SER A 162 -10.72 -9.71 -17.72
N VAL A 163 -10.30 -10.59 -16.83
CA VAL A 163 -9.17 -10.33 -15.94
C VAL A 163 -7.86 -10.28 -16.75
N GLU A 164 -6.98 -9.36 -16.39
CA GLU A 164 -5.64 -9.25 -16.99
C GLU A 164 -4.75 -10.38 -16.45
N PRO A 165 -4.19 -11.25 -17.31
CA PRO A 165 -3.22 -12.24 -16.91
C PRO A 165 -1.81 -11.68 -16.88
N ASN A 166 -0.90 -12.39 -16.18
CA ASN A 166 0.53 -12.16 -16.33
C ASN A 166 1.05 -12.83 -17.63
N PRO A 167 2.33 -12.68 -17.98
CA PRO A 167 2.93 -13.32 -19.16
C PRO A 167 2.80 -14.85 -19.18
N SER A 168 2.61 -15.49 -18.01
CA SER A 168 2.39 -16.94 -17.87
C SER A 168 0.92 -17.35 -17.95
N GLY A 169 0.00 -16.43 -18.31
CA GLY A 169 -1.43 -16.70 -18.42
C GLY A 169 -2.20 -16.76 -17.10
N VAL A 170 -1.54 -16.49 -15.94
CA VAL A 170 -2.20 -16.50 -14.63
C VAL A 170 -2.92 -15.17 -14.40
N PRO A 171 -4.21 -15.17 -14.03
CA PRO A 171 -4.95 -13.97 -13.68
C PRO A 171 -4.27 -13.18 -12.55
N VAL A 172 -4.09 -11.85 -12.72
CA VAL A 172 -3.39 -11.00 -11.74
C VAL A 172 -4.27 -9.85 -11.24
N ARG A 173 -4.95 -9.15 -12.15
CA ARG A 173 -5.69 -7.92 -11.80
C ARG A 173 -6.83 -7.64 -12.76
N TYR A 174 -7.75 -6.84 -12.29
CA TYR A 174 -8.85 -6.28 -13.07
C TYR A 174 -8.61 -4.80 -13.33
N HIS A 175 -9.19 -4.27 -14.41
CA HIS A 175 -9.26 -2.83 -14.65
C HIS A 175 -10.57 -2.28 -14.09
N ARG A 176 -10.50 -1.19 -13.31
CA ARG A 176 -11.68 -0.57 -12.73
C ARG A 176 -12.69 -0.13 -13.79
N GLU A 177 -12.21 0.38 -14.93
CA GLU A 177 -13.06 0.85 -16.03
C GLU A 177 -13.86 -0.26 -16.70
N ASP A 178 -13.44 -1.52 -16.56
CA ASP A 178 -14.13 -2.71 -17.08
C ASP A 178 -15.17 -3.27 -16.09
N MET A 179 -15.23 -2.73 -14.89
CA MET A 179 -16.16 -3.18 -13.86
C MET A 179 -17.54 -2.55 -14.04
N THR A 180 -18.57 -3.27 -13.60
CA THR A 180 -19.95 -2.72 -13.54
C THR A 180 -19.99 -1.50 -12.59
N PRO A 181 -20.89 -0.52 -12.81
CA PRO A 181 -21.02 0.65 -11.94
C PRO A 181 -21.22 0.30 -10.45
N LYS A 182 -21.99 -0.76 -10.18
CA LYS A 182 -22.21 -1.27 -8.82
C LYS A 182 -20.92 -1.81 -8.22
N ALA A 183 -20.14 -2.59 -8.96
CA ALA A 183 -18.85 -3.10 -8.51
C ALA A 183 -17.85 -1.95 -8.30
N GLN A 184 -17.83 -0.94 -9.16
CA GLN A 184 -16.99 0.25 -8.98
C GLN A 184 -17.35 1.05 -7.72
N LEU A 185 -18.63 1.19 -7.39
CA LEU A 185 -19.08 1.88 -6.17
C LEU A 185 -18.61 1.13 -4.91
N ILE A 186 -18.76 -0.20 -4.88
CA ILE A 186 -18.26 -1.01 -3.77
C ILE A 186 -16.72 -1.00 -3.72
N LEU A 187 -16.07 -1.04 -4.86
CA LEU A 187 -14.61 -0.88 -4.93
C LEU A 187 -14.15 0.46 -4.31
N LEU A 188 -14.87 1.55 -4.56
CA LEU A 188 -14.57 2.84 -3.91
C LEU A 188 -14.67 2.73 -2.39
N LEU A 189 -15.72 2.09 -1.85
CA LEU A 189 -15.84 1.84 -0.42
C LEU A 189 -14.65 1.04 0.12
N VAL A 190 -14.27 -0.03 -0.57
CA VAL A 190 -13.11 -0.85 -0.20
C VAL A 190 -11.83 -0.01 -0.19
N LEU A 191 -11.55 0.72 -1.27
CA LEU A 191 -10.30 1.46 -1.47
C LEU A 191 -10.21 2.78 -0.68
N THR A 192 -11.26 3.20 -0.01
CA THR A 192 -11.24 4.41 0.83
C THR A 192 -11.46 4.13 2.30
N ASN A 193 -12.33 3.19 2.67
CA ASN A 193 -12.78 3.00 4.05
C ASN A 193 -12.43 1.63 4.64
N ILE A 194 -12.06 0.62 3.82
CA ILE A 194 -11.74 -0.73 4.32
C ILE A 194 -10.26 -1.09 4.10
N GLN A 195 -9.73 -0.91 2.90
CA GLN A 195 -8.33 -1.13 2.52
C GLN A 195 -7.80 0.06 1.71
N PRO A 196 -7.56 1.21 2.34
CA PRO A 196 -7.19 2.43 1.66
C PRO A 196 -5.96 2.28 0.77
N LYS A 197 -6.11 2.64 -0.51
CA LYS A 197 -5.03 2.59 -1.51
C LYS A 197 -4.99 3.91 -2.28
N SER A 198 -3.80 4.38 -2.59
CA SER A 198 -3.60 5.59 -3.42
C SER A 198 -3.85 5.35 -4.90
N HIS A 199 -3.67 4.12 -5.37
CA HIS A 199 -3.85 3.72 -6.75
C HIS A 199 -5.18 2.95 -6.89
N THR A 200 -6.03 3.39 -7.80
CA THR A 200 -7.43 2.92 -7.91
C THR A 200 -7.85 2.45 -9.30
N SER A 201 -6.94 2.49 -10.29
CA SER A 201 -7.25 2.09 -11.68
C SER A 201 -7.18 0.58 -11.91
N THR A 202 -6.29 -0.09 -11.18
CA THR A 202 -6.12 -1.54 -11.25
C THR A 202 -6.45 -2.19 -9.91
N VAL A 203 -7.09 -3.35 -9.96
CA VAL A 203 -7.66 -4.06 -8.81
C VAL A 203 -7.06 -5.45 -8.73
N PRO A 204 -6.13 -5.71 -7.80
CA PRO A 204 -5.56 -7.04 -7.60
C PRO A 204 -6.64 -8.08 -7.21
N ILE A 205 -6.43 -9.35 -7.55
CA ILE A 205 -7.36 -10.44 -7.25
C ILE A 205 -7.84 -10.45 -5.78
N PRO A 206 -6.98 -10.26 -4.75
CA PRO A 206 -7.46 -10.24 -3.36
C PRO A 206 -8.47 -9.12 -3.07
N VAL A 207 -8.28 -7.93 -3.67
CA VAL A 207 -9.21 -6.81 -3.52
C VAL A 207 -10.51 -7.08 -4.29
N ALA A 208 -10.41 -7.63 -5.50
CA ALA A 208 -11.57 -8.04 -6.29
C ALA A 208 -12.39 -9.12 -5.57
N HIS A 209 -11.74 -10.07 -4.91
CA HIS A 209 -12.41 -11.07 -4.08
C HIS A 209 -13.18 -10.43 -2.92
N LEU A 210 -12.62 -9.43 -2.24
CA LEU A 210 -13.34 -8.69 -1.20
C LEU A 210 -14.58 -7.96 -1.79
N VAL A 211 -14.43 -7.29 -2.93
CA VAL A 211 -15.55 -6.63 -3.62
C VAL A 211 -16.64 -7.64 -3.99
N HIS A 212 -16.25 -8.80 -4.53
CA HIS A 212 -17.18 -9.90 -4.85
C HIS A 212 -17.90 -10.41 -3.61
N SER A 213 -17.18 -10.67 -2.51
CA SER A 213 -17.76 -11.15 -1.25
C SER A 213 -18.76 -10.14 -0.66
N ILE A 214 -18.48 -8.84 -0.80
CA ILE A 214 -19.43 -7.79 -0.41
C ILE A 214 -20.69 -7.85 -1.29
N LEU A 215 -20.54 -7.95 -2.61
CA LEU A 215 -21.66 -8.04 -3.55
C LEU A 215 -22.52 -9.29 -3.34
N ALA A 216 -21.89 -10.41 -3.03
CA ALA A 216 -22.54 -11.69 -2.72
C ALA A 216 -23.12 -11.74 -1.30
N ASN A 217 -23.05 -10.65 -0.56
CA ASN A 217 -23.50 -10.53 0.83
C ASN A 217 -22.87 -11.55 1.79
N VAL A 218 -21.66 -12.02 1.51
CA VAL A 218 -20.89 -12.89 2.42
C VAL A 218 -20.64 -12.18 3.75
N GLU A 219 -20.65 -12.91 4.86
CA GLU A 219 -20.28 -12.38 6.17
C GLU A 219 -18.80 -11.96 6.19
N ILE A 220 -18.53 -10.71 6.61
CA ILE A 220 -17.18 -10.10 6.56
C ILE A 220 -16.87 -9.38 7.85
N ASP A 221 -15.80 -9.78 8.52
CA ASP A 221 -15.25 -9.05 9.67
C ASP A 221 -14.42 -7.85 9.18
N VAL A 222 -15.12 -6.77 8.85
CA VAL A 222 -14.51 -5.54 8.36
C VAL A 222 -13.57 -4.91 9.38
N ALA A 223 -13.86 -5.04 10.67
CA ALA A 223 -13.02 -4.53 11.74
C ALA A 223 -11.65 -5.23 11.78
N ARG A 224 -11.63 -6.54 11.55
CA ARG A 224 -10.39 -7.32 11.43
C ARG A 224 -9.56 -6.90 10.21
N ILE A 225 -10.21 -6.65 9.07
CA ILE A 225 -9.53 -6.17 7.87
C ILE A 225 -8.87 -4.82 8.15
N ILE A 226 -9.61 -3.88 8.74
CA ILE A 226 -9.11 -2.54 9.08
C ILE A 226 -7.97 -2.61 10.11
N ALA A 227 -8.10 -3.42 11.16
CA ALA A 227 -7.03 -3.62 12.14
C ALA A 227 -5.74 -4.11 11.47
N ASN A 228 -5.83 -5.09 10.59
CA ASN A 228 -4.69 -5.62 9.85
C ASN A 228 -4.06 -4.58 8.88
N GLU A 229 -4.88 -3.73 8.25
CA GLU A 229 -4.35 -2.64 7.41
C GLU A 229 -3.64 -1.58 8.27
N LEU A 230 -4.17 -1.21 9.45
CA LEU A 230 -3.49 -0.33 10.41
C LEU A 230 -2.13 -0.91 10.81
N LYS A 231 -2.08 -2.19 11.18
CA LYS A 231 -0.83 -2.89 11.50
C LYS A 231 0.16 -2.83 10.33
N THR A 232 -0.31 -3.11 9.10
CA THR A 232 0.52 -3.04 7.90
C THR A 232 1.13 -1.65 7.69
N VAL A 233 0.37 -0.58 7.93
CA VAL A 233 0.85 0.81 7.83
C VAL A 233 1.87 1.12 8.93
N ILE A 234 1.63 0.68 10.18
CA ILE A 234 2.52 0.86 11.32
C ILE A 234 3.88 0.20 11.04
N GLU A 235 3.88 -1.05 10.58
CA GLU A 235 5.08 -1.82 10.30
C GLU A 235 5.78 -1.43 8.98
N SER A 236 5.15 -0.59 8.15
CA SER A 236 5.68 -0.23 6.84
C SER A 236 6.98 0.56 6.90
N GLY A 237 7.95 0.18 6.07
CA GLY A 237 9.25 0.86 5.96
C GLY A 237 10.23 0.57 7.09
N LEU A 238 9.98 -0.46 7.93
CA LEU A 238 10.85 -0.85 9.05
C LEU A 238 11.68 -2.10 8.74
N LYS A 239 11.10 -3.03 8.01
CA LYS A 239 11.78 -4.30 7.68
C LYS A 239 12.17 -4.29 6.19
N SER A 240 13.29 -4.91 5.88
CA SER A 240 13.67 -5.21 4.48
C SER A 240 12.54 -6.04 3.84
N GLY A 241 12.04 -5.60 2.68
CA GLY A 241 10.88 -6.22 2.03
C GLY A 241 9.50 -5.72 2.49
N ALA A 242 9.40 -4.95 3.59
CA ALA A 242 8.16 -4.28 3.95
C ALA A 242 7.83 -3.16 2.95
N ARG A 243 6.54 -2.89 2.73
CA ARG A 243 6.11 -1.79 1.86
C ARG A 243 6.75 -0.47 2.32
N VAL A 244 7.58 0.10 1.46
CA VAL A 244 8.20 1.40 1.74
C VAL A 244 7.14 2.49 1.47
N ASN A 245 7.05 3.48 2.39
CA ASN A 245 6.23 4.68 2.23
C ASN A 245 4.72 4.44 2.04
N CYS A 246 4.11 3.48 2.76
CA CYS A 246 2.64 3.41 2.83
C CYS A 246 2.06 4.75 3.30
N PRO A 247 1.02 5.28 2.63
CA PRO A 247 0.28 6.42 3.14
C PRO A 247 -0.32 6.11 4.51
N LEU A 248 -0.53 7.16 5.32
CA LEU A 248 -1.22 7.03 6.61
C LEU A 248 -2.72 6.95 6.35
N ALA A 249 -3.31 5.80 6.61
CA ALA A 249 -4.72 5.53 6.38
C ALA A 249 -5.59 5.86 7.60
N PHE A 250 -6.90 5.85 7.44
CA PHE A 250 -7.90 5.90 8.51
C PHE A 250 -7.77 7.08 9.49
N PRO A 251 -7.52 8.31 9.07
CA PRO A 251 -7.39 9.42 10.00
C PRO A 251 -8.65 9.66 10.82
N CYS A 252 -9.85 9.51 10.26
CA CYS A 252 -11.10 9.72 10.97
C CYS A 252 -11.43 8.60 11.95
N LEU A 253 -11.11 7.35 11.61
CA LEU A 253 -11.21 6.23 12.56
C LEU A 253 -10.26 6.43 13.74
N ILE A 254 -9.02 6.86 13.49
CA ILE A 254 -8.04 7.19 14.55
C ILE A 254 -8.61 8.27 15.47
N MET A 255 -9.21 9.33 14.92
CA MET A 255 -9.88 10.34 15.75
C MET A 255 -11.00 9.73 16.59
N SER A 256 -11.82 8.81 16.02
CA SER A 256 -12.87 8.12 16.75
C SER A 256 -12.33 7.23 17.88
N LEU A 257 -11.21 6.54 17.64
CA LEU A 257 -10.48 5.75 18.65
C LEU A 257 -9.96 6.67 19.79
N CYS A 258 -9.39 7.81 19.44
CA CYS A 258 -8.93 8.81 20.41
C CYS A 258 -10.09 9.37 21.25
N ILE A 259 -11.23 9.70 20.64
CA ILE A 259 -12.43 10.15 21.36
C ILE A 259 -12.90 9.05 22.33
N LYS A 260 -12.98 7.80 21.89
CA LYS A 260 -13.34 6.66 22.76
C LYS A 260 -12.37 6.50 23.93
N ALA A 261 -11.07 6.70 23.70
CA ALA A 261 -10.03 6.70 24.73
C ALA A 261 -9.99 7.97 25.58
N ARG A 262 -10.94 8.90 25.38
CA ARG A 262 -11.03 10.19 26.09
C ARG A 262 -9.77 11.05 25.94
N VAL A 263 -9.09 10.98 24.78
CA VAL A 263 -8.00 11.87 24.41
C VAL A 263 -8.58 13.26 24.15
N ARG A 264 -7.92 14.30 24.66
CA ARG A 264 -8.28 15.70 24.36
C ARG A 264 -7.74 16.03 22.96
N LEU A 265 -8.64 16.14 22.00
CA LEU A 265 -8.30 16.48 20.64
C LEU A 265 -8.21 18.00 20.45
N PRO A 266 -7.28 18.49 19.58
CA PRO A 266 -7.18 19.92 19.29
C PRO A 266 -8.45 20.39 18.58
N SER A 267 -8.96 21.57 19.00
CA SER A 267 -10.15 22.18 18.39
C SER A 267 -9.82 23.04 17.16
N ARG A 268 -8.55 23.33 16.90
CA ARG A 268 -8.06 24.16 15.78
C ARG A 268 -7.09 23.37 14.91
N GLY A 269 -7.00 23.74 13.62
CA GLY A 269 -6.05 23.11 12.68
C GLY A 269 -6.52 21.77 12.12
N GLN A 270 -7.76 21.36 12.38
CA GLN A 270 -8.31 20.13 11.82
C GLN A 270 -8.53 20.26 10.31
N VAL A 271 -8.25 19.18 9.61
CA VAL A 271 -8.47 19.04 8.16
C VAL A 271 -9.81 18.40 7.91
N ARG A 272 -10.59 18.97 7.00
CA ARG A 272 -11.85 18.38 6.56
C ARG A 272 -11.59 17.29 5.53
N ILE A 273 -12.33 16.18 5.62
CA ILE A 273 -12.29 15.12 4.61
C ILE A 273 -12.83 15.61 3.25
N PRO A 274 -12.45 14.95 2.14
CA PRO A 274 -12.95 15.30 0.81
C PRO A 274 -14.48 15.20 0.72
N ALA A 275 -15.03 15.85 -0.31
CA ALA A 275 -16.45 15.77 -0.62
C ALA A 275 -16.95 14.31 -0.65
N PRO A 276 -18.21 14.08 -0.21
CA PRO A 276 -18.78 12.75 -0.14
C PRO A 276 -18.97 12.15 -1.56
N ILE A 277 -19.07 10.83 -1.60
CA ILE A 277 -19.49 10.08 -2.78
C ILE A 277 -21.02 10.04 -2.75
N ASP A 278 -21.66 10.77 -3.65
CA ASP A 278 -23.10 10.81 -3.86
C ASP A 278 -23.50 10.18 -5.20
N ASP A 279 -24.77 10.11 -5.51
CA ASP A 279 -25.27 9.57 -6.78
C ASP A 279 -24.66 10.28 -7.99
N ARG A 280 -24.48 11.61 -7.94
CA ARG A 280 -23.84 12.40 -9.00
C ARG A 280 -22.39 12.01 -9.23
N TYR A 281 -21.66 11.78 -8.12
CA TYR A 281 -20.28 11.30 -8.20
C TYR A 281 -20.24 9.93 -8.88
N VAL A 282 -21.12 9.01 -8.50
CA VAL A 282 -21.19 7.66 -9.09
C VAL A 282 -21.54 7.71 -10.56
N GLU A 283 -22.54 8.51 -10.94
CA GLU A 283 -22.92 8.73 -12.33
C GLU A 283 -21.79 9.30 -13.19
N LYS A 284 -20.96 10.16 -12.62
CA LYS A 284 -19.85 10.79 -13.33
C LYS A 284 -18.62 9.88 -13.45
N TYR A 285 -18.27 9.15 -12.39
CA TYR A 285 -16.97 8.49 -12.27
C TYR A 285 -17.02 6.95 -12.24
N CYS A 286 -18.21 6.36 -12.13
CA CYS A 286 -18.40 4.90 -12.14
C CYS A 286 -19.18 4.43 -13.38
N ARG A 287 -19.11 5.18 -14.48
CA ARG A 287 -19.74 4.78 -15.74
C ARG A 287 -18.97 3.63 -16.39
N ALA A 288 -19.75 2.70 -16.97
CA ALA A 288 -19.21 1.78 -17.94
C ALA A 288 -18.67 2.60 -19.13
N LYS A 289 -17.44 2.34 -19.54
CA LYS A 289 -16.91 2.90 -20.78
C LYS A 289 -17.77 2.34 -21.92
N ALA A 290 -18.54 3.19 -22.59
CA ALA A 290 -19.32 2.78 -23.74
C ALA A 290 -18.35 2.15 -24.75
N THR A 291 -18.56 0.88 -25.06
CA THR A 291 -17.92 0.23 -26.21
C THR A 291 -18.34 1.02 -27.42
N GLY A 292 -17.40 1.78 -28.02
CA GLY A 292 -17.68 2.74 -29.07
C GLY A 292 -18.49 2.13 -30.21
N SER A 293 -19.70 2.61 -30.38
CA SER A 293 -20.32 2.64 -31.66
C SER A 293 -19.60 3.77 -32.44
N SER A 294 -18.81 3.40 -33.43
CA SER A 294 -18.27 4.31 -34.41
C SER A 294 -19.45 4.78 -35.27
N ALA A 295 -20.11 5.85 -34.83
CA ALA A 295 -20.97 6.64 -35.73
C ALA A 295 -20.08 7.71 -36.37
N ALA A 296 -19.71 7.48 -37.62
CA ALA A 296 -19.13 8.46 -38.50
C ALA A 296 -20.09 9.64 -38.58
N SER A 297 -19.71 10.78 -38.05
CA SER A 297 -20.29 12.07 -38.35
C SER A 297 -19.17 12.97 -38.84
N GLY A 298 -19.06 13.08 -40.16
CA GLY A 298 -18.11 13.96 -40.79
C GLY A 298 -18.40 15.41 -40.45
N SER A 299 -17.40 16.13 -40.03
CA SER A 299 -17.28 17.56 -40.13
C SER A 299 -15.81 17.89 -40.26
N THR A 300 -15.43 18.23 -41.48
CA THR A 300 -14.17 18.83 -41.89
C THR A 300 -13.91 20.11 -41.12
N ARG A 301 -12.86 20.15 -40.29
CA ARG A 301 -12.11 21.36 -39.99
C ARG A 301 -10.64 21.01 -39.91
N VAL A 302 -9.91 21.48 -40.91
CA VAL A 302 -8.47 21.57 -40.97
C VAL A 302 -8.00 22.57 -39.90
N SER A 303 -7.15 22.19 -38.99
CA SER A 303 -6.22 23.10 -38.35
C SER A 303 -5.02 22.28 -37.88
N ASP A 304 -3.88 22.59 -38.44
CA ASP A 304 -2.56 22.13 -38.04
C ASP A 304 -2.32 22.50 -36.57
N GLY A 305 -1.96 21.49 -35.76
CA GLY A 305 -1.46 21.65 -34.42
C GLY A 305 -0.59 20.43 -34.06
N PRO A 306 0.51 20.60 -33.29
CA PRO A 306 1.56 19.59 -33.18
C PRO A 306 1.06 18.33 -32.49
N SER A 307 1.45 17.21 -33.08
CA SER A 307 1.24 15.84 -32.60
C SER A 307 1.67 15.69 -31.14
N ALA A 308 0.71 15.42 -30.22
CA ALA A 308 1.00 15.04 -28.85
C ALA A 308 1.62 13.65 -28.84
N SER A 309 2.92 13.59 -28.59
CA SER A 309 3.65 12.35 -28.34
C SER A 309 3.07 11.67 -27.10
N THR A 310 2.66 10.40 -27.24
CA THR A 310 2.40 9.49 -26.12
C THR A 310 3.57 9.52 -25.14
N PRO A 311 3.36 9.64 -23.82
CA PRO A 311 4.48 9.62 -22.89
C PRO A 311 5.21 8.28 -23.01
N ARG A 312 6.43 8.31 -23.51
CA ARG A 312 7.34 7.16 -23.50
C ARG A 312 7.64 6.86 -22.05
N VAL A 313 7.21 5.73 -21.55
CA VAL A 313 7.63 5.19 -20.25
C VAL A 313 9.14 4.97 -20.35
N ASP A 314 9.90 5.56 -19.42
CA ASP A 314 11.34 5.41 -19.33
C ASP A 314 11.71 3.91 -19.39
N PRO A 315 12.57 3.48 -20.35
CA PRO A 315 12.97 2.08 -20.49
C PRO A 315 13.55 1.48 -19.21
N TYR A 316 14.27 2.30 -18.41
CA TYR A 316 14.80 1.89 -17.12
C TYR A 316 13.70 1.60 -16.10
N LEU A 317 12.68 2.46 -15.97
CA LEU A 317 11.55 2.22 -15.07
C LEU A 317 10.79 0.95 -15.46
N ARG A 318 10.67 0.67 -16.76
CA ARG A 318 10.07 -0.56 -17.26
C ARG A 318 10.89 -1.78 -16.85
N ALA A 319 12.19 -1.77 -17.13
CA ALA A 319 13.10 -2.85 -16.78
C ALA A 319 13.20 -3.06 -15.26
N ALA A 320 13.23 -1.98 -14.48
CA ALA A 320 13.24 -2.05 -13.01
C ALA A 320 11.93 -2.63 -12.45
N CYS A 321 10.79 -2.31 -13.04
CA CYS A 321 9.51 -2.92 -12.66
C CYS A 321 9.47 -4.41 -13.00
N GLU A 322 9.90 -4.80 -14.20
CA GLU A 322 9.98 -6.19 -14.64
C GLU A 322 10.93 -7.00 -13.74
N PHE A 323 12.12 -6.49 -13.46
CA PHE A 323 13.07 -7.10 -12.52
C PHE A 323 12.48 -7.30 -11.13
N ASN A 324 11.83 -6.28 -10.55
CA ASN A 324 11.19 -6.40 -9.25
C ASN A 324 10.06 -7.44 -9.23
N PHE A 325 9.30 -7.57 -10.31
CA PHE A 325 8.28 -8.59 -10.46
C PHE A 325 8.87 -10.00 -10.50
N GLU A 326 9.92 -10.19 -11.27
CA GLU A 326 10.61 -11.47 -11.37
C GLU A 326 11.28 -11.84 -10.05
N TRP A 327 11.89 -10.88 -9.36
CA TRP A 327 12.49 -11.08 -8.05
C TRP A 327 11.46 -11.49 -7.00
N MET A 328 10.27 -10.86 -6.98
CA MET A 328 9.18 -11.24 -6.07
C MET A 328 8.64 -12.65 -6.38
N ALA A 329 8.47 -12.96 -7.65
CA ALA A 329 8.01 -14.28 -8.08
C ALA A 329 9.02 -15.39 -7.73
N ALA A 330 10.31 -15.11 -7.90
CA ALA A 330 11.40 -16.00 -7.51
C ALA A 330 11.43 -16.22 -5.99
N SER A 331 11.28 -15.15 -5.20
CA SER A 331 11.21 -15.23 -3.73
C SER A 331 10.03 -16.09 -3.24
N GLN A 332 8.87 -15.96 -3.89
CA GLN A 332 7.70 -16.78 -3.54
C GLN A 332 7.90 -18.26 -3.87
N ARG A 333 8.47 -18.58 -5.06
CA ARG A 333 8.81 -19.97 -5.41
C ARG A 333 9.78 -20.58 -4.42
N ALA A 334 10.83 -19.84 -4.07
CA ALA A 334 11.83 -20.27 -3.12
C ALA A 334 11.27 -20.55 -1.72
N MET A 335 10.32 -19.74 -1.25
CA MET A 335 9.64 -19.98 0.04
C MET A 335 8.75 -21.22 -0.01
N ILE A 336 8.07 -21.49 -1.12
CA ILE A 336 7.24 -22.67 -1.30
C ILE A 336 8.12 -23.92 -1.29
N ASP A 337 9.21 -23.92 -2.06
CA ASP A 337 10.15 -25.06 -2.13
C ASP A 337 10.81 -25.33 -0.78
N MET A 338 11.14 -24.30 -0.01
CA MET A 338 11.67 -24.44 1.34
C MET A 338 10.63 -25.02 2.31
N HIS A 339 9.38 -24.57 2.24
CA HIS A 339 8.29 -25.10 3.04
C HIS A 339 8.02 -26.58 2.72
N ASP A 340 7.97 -26.94 1.43
CA ASP A 340 7.77 -28.31 0.98
C ASP A 340 8.94 -29.22 1.40
N SER A 341 10.15 -28.69 1.38
CA SER A 341 11.34 -29.42 1.87
C SER A 341 11.27 -29.65 3.37
N MET A 342 10.85 -28.66 4.16
CA MET A 342 10.64 -28.82 5.60
C MET A 342 9.50 -29.82 5.91
N GLN A 343 8.41 -29.79 5.16
CA GLN A 343 7.33 -30.78 5.33
C GLN A 343 7.79 -32.22 5.03
N ARG A 344 8.59 -32.41 3.99
CA ARG A 344 9.16 -33.74 3.68
C ARG A 344 10.09 -34.24 4.79
N LEU A 345 10.89 -33.35 5.39
CA LEU A 345 11.75 -33.67 6.53
C LEU A 345 10.93 -34.06 7.76
N GLN A 346 9.81 -33.39 8.04
CA GLN A 346 8.91 -33.73 9.14
C GLN A 346 8.20 -35.08 8.95
N LEU A 347 7.86 -35.44 7.71
CA LEU A 347 7.15 -36.68 7.39
C LEU A 347 8.07 -37.93 7.34
N GLN A 348 9.37 -37.76 7.14
CA GLN A 348 10.31 -38.87 6.91
C GLN A 348 11.13 -39.30 8.13
N GLY A 349 10.92 -38.69 9.31
CA GLY A 349 11.50 -39.11 10.57
C GLY A 349 12.99 -39.52 10.50
N SER A 350 13.92 -38.60 10.79
CA SER A 350 15.31 -38.90 11.15
C SER A 350 16.19 -39.65 10.11
N GLY A 351 16.21 -39.11 8.89
CA GLY A 351 17.27 -39.42 7.93
C GLY A 351 17.92 -38.13 7.46
N ALA A 352 19.26 -38.04 7.49
CA ALA A 352 19.98 -36.84 7.04
C ALA A 352 19.80 -36.61 5.54
N HIS A 353 18.72 -35.95 5.17
CA HIS A 353 18.55 -35.40 3.82
C HIS A 353 19.20 -34.01 3.82
N ALA A 354 20.22 -33.85 3.00
CA ALA A 354 20.90 -32.57 2.80
C ALA A 354 19.88 -31.53 2.31
N LEU A 355 19.82 -30.40 3.00
CA LEU A 355 19.11 -29.23 2.53
C LEU A 355 19.66 -28.85 1.15
N MET A 356 18.78 -28.35 0.30
CA MET A 356 19.14 -27.85 -1.03
C MET A 356 20.33 -26.88 -0.94
N THR A 357 21.34 -27.08 -1.81
CA THR A 357 22.49 -26.17 -1.86
C THR A 357 22.06 -24.80 -2.37
N ARG A 358 22.83 -23.74 -2.08
CA ARG A 358 22.56 -22.39 -2.58
C ARG A 358 22.40 -22.36 -4.10
N GLU A 359 23.19 -23.12 -4.83
CA GLU A 359 23.16 -23.20 -6.30
C GLU A 359 21.88 -23.88 -6.79
N GLN A 360 21.49 -24.98 -6.17
CA GLN A 360 20.22 -25.65 -6.46
C GLN A 360 19.02 -24.75 -6.17
N PHE A 361 19.08 -23.98 -5.07
CA PHE A 361 18.07 -23.01 -4.71
C PHE A 361 17.91 -21.91 -5.77
N LEU A 362 19.01 -21.29 -6.21
CA LEU A 362 19.00 -20.24 -7.22
C LEU A 362 18.48 -20.75 -8.58
N THR A 363 18.85 -21.97 -8.95
CA THR A 363 18.41 -22.62 -10.19
C THR A 363 16.91 -22.94 -10.15
N ASN A 364 16.43 -23.56 -9.07
CA ASN A 364 15.01 -23.94 -8.93
C ASN A 364 14.09 -22.72 -8.78
N ALA A 365 14.55 -21.67 -8.12
CA ALA A 365 13.80 -20.44 -7.97
C ALA A 365 13.79 -19.58 -9.25
N ASN A 366 14.61 -19.91 -10.25
CA ASN A 366 14.86 -19.07 -11.44
C ASN A 366 15.13 -17.61 -11.04
N TRP A 367 16.16 -17.43 -10.19
CA TRP A 367 16.45 -16.15 -9.58
C TRP A 367 17.02 -15.16 -10.60
N PRO A 368 16.46 -13.95 -10.74
CA PRO A 368 16.98 -12.96 -11.67
C PRO A 368 18.35 -12.44 -11.19
N VAL A 369 19.36 -12.51 -12.05
CA VAL A 369 20.75 -12.12 -11.72
C VAL A 369 21.13 -10.76 -12.29
N ASP A 370 20.44 -10.31 -13.34
CA ASP A 370 20.76 -9.05 -14.05
C ASP A 370 19.91 -7.89 -13.48
N VAL A 371 20.54 -7.08 -12.64
CA VAL A 371 19.90 -5.86 -12.11
C VAL A 371 19.97 -4.76 -13.15
N PRO A 372 18.82 -4.14 -13.55
CA PRO A 372 18.83 -3.02 -14.49
C PRO A 372 19.65 -1.85 -13.95
N VAL A 373 20.57 -1.32 -14.76
CA VAL A 373 21.40 -0.17 -14.44
C VAL A 373 20.84 1.07 -15.15
N TYR A 374 20.68 2.16 -14.43
CA TYR A 374 20.33 3.45 -15.02
C TYR A 374 21.51 3.98 -15.81
N SER A 375 21.35 4.12 -17.14
CA SER A 375 22.25 4.87 -17.99
C SER A 375 21.63 6.24 -18.25
N GLU A 376 22.26 7.31 -17.79
CA GLU A 376 21.93 8.65 -18.24
C GLU A 376 22.07 8.66 -19.75
N GLY A 377 20.97 8.93 -20.45
CA GLY A 377 20.98 9.00 -21.91
C GLY A 377 21.97 10.06 -22.37
N VAL A 378 22.97 9.64 -23.11
CA VAL A 378 23.84 10.53 -23.90
C VAL A 378 22.90 11.28 -24.83
N GLY A 379 22.77 12.59 -24.64
CA GLY A 379 21.99 13.45 -25.51
C GLY A 379 22.54 13.30 -26.93
N ALA A 380 21.67 13.09 -27.88
CA ALA A 380 21.99 13.11 -29.28
C ALA A 380 22.54 14.50 -29.64
N ASP A 381 23.83 14.56 -29.94
CA ASP A 381 24.45 15.71 -30.56
C ASP A 381 23.76 15.96 -31.90
N ALA A 382 23.20 17.14 -32.02
CA ALA A 382 22.77 17.67 -33.33
C ALA A 382 24.03 18.04 -34.11
N ASP A 383 24.13 17.51 -35.33
CA ASP A 383 25.05 17.91 -36.34
C ASP A 383 24.96 19.43 -36.57
N ASP A 384 26.03 20.14 -36.28
CA ASP A 384 26.24 21.51 -36.74
C ASP A 384 27.15 21.50 -37.95
N ASP A 385 26.54 21.87 -39.07
CA ASP A 385 27.21 22.10 -40.36
C ASP A 385 28.14 23.31 -40.30
N GLU A 386 29.34 23.13 -40.81
CA GLU A 386 30.33 24.17 -41.09
C GLU A 386 29.78 25.33 -41.92
N ALA A 387 30.12 26.52 -41.49
CA ALA A 387 30.28 27.65 -42.40
C ALA A 387 31.46 28.50 -41.98
N THR A 388 32.50 28.36 -42.78
CA THR A 388 33.70 29.18 -42.88
C THR A 388 33.40 30.67 -43.06
N GLY A 389 34.20 31.54 -42.43
CA GLY A 389 34.16 32.97 -42.67
C GLY A 389 35.19 33.76 -41.83
N SER A 390 36.32 33.90 -42.40
CA SER A 390 37.51 34.72 -42.31
C SER A 390 37.39 36.13 -41.74
N GLU A 391 38.57 36.57 -41.17
CA GLU A 391 39.21 37.91 -41.10
C GLU A 391 38.84 38.85 -39.95
N ALA A 392 39.79 39.07 -39.05
CA ALA A 392 40.83 40.14 -39.00
C ALA A 392 40.35 41.49 -38.46
N GLY A 393 41.14 42.03 -37.54
CA GLY A 393 41.25 43.47 -37.28
C GLY A 393 41.13 43.91 -35.82
N SER A 394 42.22 43.93 -35.12
CA SER A 394 43.05 45.02 -34.53
C SER A 394 42.34 46.14 -33.75
N GLU A 395 42.95 46.39 -32.57
CA GLU A 395 43.30 47.70 -31.93
C GLU A 395 42.20 48.47 -31.19
N GLU A 396 42.51 48.62 -29.95
CA GLU A 396 43.02 49.76 -29.14
C GLU A 396 41.93 50.64 -28.47
N ASP A 397 42.28 50.91 -27.20
CA ASP A 397 42.17 52.12 -26.39
C ASP A 397 40.79 52.75 -26.06
N THR A 398 40.49 52.77 -24.87
CA THR A 398 40.64 53.72 -23.73
C THR A 398 39.88 53.26 -22.51
#